data_257ff2b4cf6f3bcbaf6b069e5955bbcf
#
_entry.id   257ff2b4cf6f3bcbaf6b069e5955bbcf
#
_cell.length_a   1.000
_cell.length_b   1.000
_cell.length_c   1.000
_cell.angle_alpha   90.00
_cell.angle_beta   90.00
_cell.angle_gamma   90.00
#
_symmetry.space_group_name_H-M   'P 1'
#
loop_
_entity.id
_entity.type
_entity.pdbx_description
1 polymer ?
#
loop_
_entity_poly.entity_id
_entity_poly.type
_entity_poly.pdbx_seq_one_letter_code
_entity_poly.pdbx_strand_id
1 'polypeptide(L)'
;MGMDERGEPGGAVKVGMIWGGIGGVVGLLVSLPGSLVGIVVAGFFGFSCGRRAAVAERRALSGLIGGAVAAPGYMLGSTLGALLTARLIGTAEIAATLSDVLGTQVSADEAWIYFLFSLVLSAMFEAVILISVSSAAGAWTNKE
;
A
#
# COMPACT_ATOMS: atom_id res chain seq x y z
N MET A 1 -4.55 21.35 3.14
CA MET A 1 -4.25 20.81 1.82
C MET A 1 -3.45 21.88 1.06
N GLY A 2 -2.13 21.66 0.92
CA GLY A 2 -1.24 22.70 0.45
C GLY A 2 -1.33 22.92 -1.07
N MET A 3 -2.08 23.91 -1.46
CA MET A 3 -1.92 24.54 -2.78
C MET A 3 -0.88 25.66 -2.63
N ASP A 4 -0.02 25.83 -3.62
CA ASP A 4 0.84 27.00 -3.70
C ASP A 4 0.01 28.24 -4.08
N GLU A 5 0.62 29.44 -4.05
CA GLU A 5 -0.07 30.69 -4.37
C GLU A 5 -0.64 30.74 -5.81
N ARG A 6 -0.29 29.75 -6.67
CA ARG A 6 -0.79 29.59 -8.04
C ARG A 6 -1.92 28.57 -8.15
N GLY A 7 -2.39 27.97 -7.02
CA GLY A 7 -3.42 26.95 -7.04
C GLY A 7 -2.94 25.57 -7.49
N GLU A 8 -1.64 25.37 -7.64
CA GLU A 8 -1.05 24.07 -7.98
C GLU A 8 -0.87 23.19 -6.74
N PRO A 9 -0.97 21.85 -6.88
CA PRO A 9 -0.69 20.94 -5.77
C PRO A 9 0.75 21.13 -5.29
N GLY A 10 0.95 21.24 -3.97
CA GLY A 10 2.28 21.38 -3.36
C GLY A 10 3.23 20.25 -3.73
N GLY A 11 4.53 20.47 -3.58
CA GLY A 11 5.57 19.51 -3.99
C GLY A 11 5.38 18.12 -3.40
N ALA A 12 5.00 18.02 -2.11
CA ALA A 12 4.73 16.75 -1.45
C ALA A 12 3.54 15.98 -2.06
N VAL A 13 2.49 16.70 -2.47
CA VAL A 13 1.31 16.11 -3.12
C VAL A 13 1.68 15.57 -4.51
N LYS A 14 2.44 16.33 -5.31
CA LYS A 14 2.92 15.87 -6.63
C LYS A 14 3.77 14.61 -6.51
N VAL A 15 4.69 14.58 -5.54
CA VAL A 15 5.50 13.38 -5.24
C VAL A 15 4.60 12.21 -4.84
N GLY A 16 3.64 12.43 -3.95
CA GLY A 16 2.70 11.40 -3.52
C GLY A 16 1.88 10.81 -4.68
N MET A 17 1.39 11.64 -5.60
CA MET A 17 0.66 11.17 -6.79
C MET A 17 1.53 10.29 -7.69
N ILE A 18 2.78 10.71 -7.97
CA ILE A 18 3.71 9.96 -8.80
C ILE A 18 4.03 8.61 -8.14
N TRP A 19 4.37 8.63 -6.85
CA TRP A 19 4.70 7.42 -6.10
C TRP A 19 3.49 6.53 -5.88
N GLY A 20 2.29 7.09 -5.76
CA GLY A 20 1.03 6.34 -5.72
C GLY A 20 0.78 5.59 -7.04
N GLY A 21 1.01 6.24 -8.18
CA GLY A 21 0.90 5.59 -9.48
C GLY A 21 1.92 4.46 -9.68
N ILE A 22 3.20 4.72 -9.41
CA ILE A 22 4.26 3.71 -9.46
C ILE A 22 3.98 2.59 -8.46
N GLY A 23 3.63 2.96 -7.23
CA GLY A 23 3.28 2.02 -6.16
C GLY A 23 2.10 1.14 -6.50
N GLY A 24 1.10 1.67 -7.21
CA GLY A 24 -0.04 0.91 -7.71
C GLY A 24 0.37 -0.19 -8.70
N VAL A 25 1.23 0.14 -9.67
CA VAL A 25 1.75 -0.85 -10.61
C VAL A 25 2.61 -1.92 -9.90
N VAL A 26 3.49 -1.48 -9.01
CA VAL A 26 4.35 -2.41 -8.25
C VAL A 26 3.53 -3.24 -7.28
N GLY A 27 2.56 -2.65 -6.58
CA GLY A 27 1.64 -3.36 -5.69
C GLY A 27 0.89 -4.48 -6.39
N LEU A 28 0.43 -4.23 -7.62
CA LEU A 28 -0.21 -5.25 -8.45
C LEU A 28 0.71 -6.44 -8.74
N LEU A 29 1.98 -6.18 -9.07
CA LEU A 29 2.95 -7.23 -9.37
C LEU A 29 3.41 -8.00 -8.12
N VAL A 30 3.54 -7.31 -7.00
CA VAL A 30 4.08 -7.86 -5.74
C VAL A 30 3.04 -8.67 -4.96
N SER A 31 1.76 -8.45 -5.22
CA SER A 31 0.68 -9.23 -4.60
C SER A 31 0.66 -10.71 -5.05
N LEU A 32 1.40 -11.05 -6.10
CA LEU A 32 1.52 -12.43 -6.58
C LEU A 32 2.27 -13.36 -5.60
N PRO A 33 3.39 -12.96 -4.95
CA PRO A 33 4.17 -13.83 -4.07
C PRO A 33 3.77 -13.83 -2.59
N GLY A 34 2.76 -13.05 -2.16
CA GLY A 34 2.25 -13.10 -0.80
C GLY A 34 2.38 -11.81 0.03
N SER A 35 1.61 -11.74 1.14
CA SER A 35 1.42 -10.53 1.96
C SER A 35 2.70 -9.99 2.62
N LEU A 36 3.65 -10.84 3.00
CA LEU A 36 4.91 -10.40 3.62
C LEU A 36 5.77 -9.55 2.67
N VAL A 37 5.80 -9.92 1.39
CA VAL A 37 6.51 -9.16 0.37
C VAL A 37 5.84 -7.80 0.17
N GLY A 38 4.51 -7.74 0.19
CA GLY A 38 3.74 -6.50 0.13
C GLY A 38 4.12 -5.50 1.24
N ILE A 39 4.26 -5.98 2.47
CA ILE A 39 4.67 -5.18 3.63
C ILE A 39 6.07 -4.58 3.44
N VAL A 40 7.05 -5.39 3.04
CA VAL A 40 8.43 -4.93 2.80
C VAL A 40 8.46 -3.88 1.69
N VAL A 41 7.73 -4.11 0.61
CA VAL A 41 7.65 -3.18 -0.51
C VAL A 41 6.93 -1.89 -0.13
N ALA A 42 5.83 -1.96 0.65
CA ALA A 42 5.15 -0.78 1.18
C ALA A 42 6.10 0.07 2.04
N GLY A 43 6.93 -0.56 2.87
CA GLY A 43 7.96 0.11 3.65
C GLY A 43 8.99 0.83 2.77
N PHE A 44 9.51 0.16 1.75
CA PHE A 44 10.47 0.74 0.80
C PHE A 44 9.87 1.93 0.02
N PHE A 45 8.62 1.78 -0.44
CA PHE A 45 7.91 2.86 -1.12
C PHE A 45 7.64 4.04 -0.19
N GLY A 46 7.23 3.78 1.05
CA GLY A 46 7.05 4.79 2.07
C GLY A 46 8.33 5.58 2.32
N PHE A 47 9.45 4.89 2.50
CA PHE A 47 10.76 5.51 2.70
C PHE A 47 11.16 6.41 1.52
N SER A 48 11.05 5.90 0.30
CA SER A 48 11.42 6.62 -0.92
C SER A 48 10.52 7.84 -1.16
N CYS A 49 9.21 7.67 -0.97
CA CYS A 49 8.22 8.74 -1.10
C CYS A 49 8.46 9.84 -0.07
N GLY A 50 8.67 9.48 1.20
CA GLY A 50 8.88 10.42 2.30
C GLY A 50 10.12 11.29 2.11
N ARG A 51 11.24 10.69 1.73
CA ARG A 51 12.47 11.44 1.43
C ARG A 51 12.27 12.43 0.28
N ARG A 52 11.66 12.00 -0.81
CA ARG A 52 11.42 12.86 -1.98
C ARG A 52 10.42 13.96 -1.70
N ALA A 53 9.37 13.70 -0.93
CA ALA A 53 8.40 14.71 -0.51
C ALA A 53 9.07 15.78 0.38
N ALA A 54 9.94 15.38 1.31
CA ALA A 54 10.69 16.30 2.16
C ALA A 54 11.65 17.19 1.34
N VAL A 55 12.34 16.62 0.35
CA VAL A 55 13.22 17.42 -0.55
C VAL A 55 12.41 18.39 -1.40
N ALA A 56 11.21 18.00 -1.84
CA ALA A 56 10.37 18.82 -2.72
C ALA A 56 9.75 20.03 -2.01
N GLU A 57 9.42 19.91 -0.71
CA GLU A 57 8.65 20.96 -0.02
C GLU A 57 9.32 21.49 1.26
N ARG A 58 10.28 20.77 1.85
CA ARG A 58 11.02 21.12 3.08
C ARG A 58 10.13 21.55 4.26
N ARG A 59 8.97 20.91 4.42
CA ARG A 59 8.07 21.11 5.55
C ARG A 59 8.07 19.90 6.47
N ALA A 60 7.83 20.11 7.75
CA ALA A 60 7.81 19.04 8.76
C ALA A 60 6.85 17.88 8.44
N LEU A 61 5.76 18.16 7.74
CA LEU A 61 4.72 17.18 7.40
C LEU A 61 4.77 16.69 5.95
N SER A 62 5.78 17.09 5.16
CA SER A 62 5.83 16.70 3.72
C SER A 62 5.86 15.20 3.51
N GLY A 63 6.60 14.45 4.33
CA GLY A 63 6.63 12.99 4.28
C GLY A 63 5.26 12.37 4.58
N LEU A 64 4.56 12.88 5.58
CA LEU A 64 3.21 12.43 5.92
C LEU A 64 2.23 12.69 4.77
N ILE A 65 2.25 13.89 4.22
CA ILE A 65 1.36 14.27 3.10
C ILE A 65 1.67 13.41 1.87
N GLY A 66 2.95 13.25 1.51
CA GLY A 66 3.36 12.40 0.39
C GLY A 66 2.91 10.95 0.56
N GLY A 67 3.11 10.38 1.74
CA GLY A 67 2.66 9.02 2.07
C GLY A 67 1.14 8.85 2.02
N ALA A 68 0.39 9.80 2.60
CA ALA A 68 -1.07 9.76 2.60
C ALA A 68 -1.67 9.87 1.19
N VAL A 69 -1.04 10.64 0.30
CA VAL A 69 -1.45 10.76 -1.11
C VAL A 69 -1.05 9.53 -1.92
N ALA A 70 0.10 8.90 -1.61
CA ALA A 70 0.57 7.70 -2.31
C ALA A 70 -0.19 6.43 -1.90
N ALA A 71 -0.66 6.33 -0.64
CA ALA A 71 -1.27 5.13 -0.09
C ALA A 71 -2.48 4.61 -0.89
N PRO A 72 -3.47 5.42 -1.32
CA PRO A 72 -4.59 4.93 -2.10
C PRO A 72 -4.17 4.26 -3.41
N GLY A 73 -3.18 4.82 -4.12
CA GLY A 73 -2.67 4.22 -5.36
C GLY A 73 -2.03 2.85 -5.11
N TYR A 74 -1.20 2.74 -4.08
CA TYR A 74 -0.60 1.48 -3.69
C TYR A 74 -1.64 0.43 -3.27
N MET A 75 -2.62 0.82 -2.42
CA MET A 75 -3.71 -0.05 -1.97
C MET A 75 -4.53 -0.58 -3.14
N LEU A 76 -4.89 0.27 -4.10
CA LEU A 76 -5.62 -0.16 -5.29
C LEU A 76 -4.83 -1.20 -6.08
N GLY A 77 -3.54 -0.98 -6.29
CA GLY A 77 -2.68 -1.93 -7.00
C GLY A 77 -2.56 -3.26 -6.29
N SER A 78 -2.24 -3.26 -4.99
CA SER A 78 -2.09 -4.49 -4.20
C SER A 78 -3.41 -5.26 -4.09
N THR A 79 -4.53 -4.57 -3.90
CA THR A 79 -5.87 -5.18 -3.88
C THR A 79 -6.23 -5.83 -5.21
N LEU A 80 -6.01 -5.13 -6.33
CA LEU A 80 -6.28 -5.68 -7.66
C LEU A 80 -5.38 -6.90 -7.96
N GLY A 81 -4.11 -6.83 -7.61
CA GLY A 81 -3.17 -7.94 -7.77
C GLY A 81 -3.60 -9.18 -6.98
N ALA A 82 -3.99 -9.01 -5.71
CA ALA A 82 -4.48 -10.09 -4.88
C ALA A 82 -5.79 -10.70 -5.41
N LEU A 83 -6.73 -9.86 -5.88
CA LEU A 83 -7.96 -10.34 -6.51
C LEU A 83 -7.71 -11.12 -7.80
N LEU A 84 -6.77 -10.67 -8.64
CA LEU A 84 -6.37 -11.39 -9.84
C LEU A 84 -5.75 -12.74 -9.49
N THR A 85 -4.86 -12.77 -8.50
CA THR A 85 -4.24 -14.02 -8.00
C THR A 85 -5.30 -14.99 -7.49
N ALA A 86 -6.24 -14.53 -6.66
CA ALA A 86 -7.32 -15.35 -6.16
C ALA A 86 -8.22 -15.91 -7.28
N ARG A 87 -8.45 -15.14 -8.34
CA ARG A 87 -9.17 -15.59 -9.53
C ARG A 87 -8.41 -16.66 -10.31
N LEU A 88 -7.09 -16.58 -10.38
CA LEU A 88 -6.24 -17.55 -11.08
C LEU A 88 -6.12 -18.85 -10.30
N ILE A 89 -5.99 -18.78 -8.98
CA ILE A 89 -5.89 -19.94 -8.08
C ILE A 89 -7.25 -20.64 -7.99
N GLY A 90 -8.32 -19.91 -7.88
CA GLY A 90 -9.67 -20.43 -7.74
C GLY A 90 -10.12 -20.59 -6.27
N THR A 91 -11.43 -20.44 -6.06
CA THR A 91 -12.02 -20.46 -4.70
C THR A 91 -11.91 -21.82 -4.01
N ALA A 92 -11.91 -22.90 -4.77
CA ALA A 92 -11.78 -24.27 -4.22
C ALA A 92 -10.40 -24.51 -3.58
N GLU A 93 -9.34 -23.99 -4.18
CA GLU A 93 -7.98 -24.12 -3.64
C GLU A 93 -7.76 -23.22 -2.42
N ILE A 94 -8.37 -22.03 -2.43
CA ILE A 94 -8.40 -21.16 -1.25
C ILE A 94 -9.12 -21.86 -0.08
N ALA A 95 -10.27 -22.49 -0.35
CA ALA A 95 -11.02 -23.23 0.66
C ALA A 95 -10.24 -24.43 1.21
N ALA A 96 -9.54 -25.17 0.35
CA ALA A 96 -8.69 -26.28 0.76
C ALA A 96 -7.55 -25.82 1.67
N THR A 97 -6.85 -24.76 1.28
CA THR A 97 -5.76 -24.18 2.08
C THR A 97 -6.25 -23.67 3.44
N LEU A 98 -7.39 -22.99 3.48
CA LEU A 98 -7.99 -22.52 4.74
C LEU A 98 -8.45 -23.68 5.62
N SER A 99 -9.02 -24.73 5.03
CA SER A 99 -9.44 -25.92 5.78
C SER A 99 -8.26 -26.62 6.43
N ASP A 100 -7.13 -26.71 5.74
CA ASP A 100 -5.88 -27.27 6.27
C ASP A 100 -5.34 -26.44 7.45
N VAL A 101 -5.34 -25.12 7.32
CA VAL A 101 -4.82 -24.22 8.38
C VAL A 101 -5.73 -24.20 9.60
N LEU A 102 -7.05 -24.21 9.40
CA LEU A 102 -8.02 -24.12 10.48
C LEU A 102 -8.36 -25.49 11.10
N GLY A 103 -7.99 -26.60 10.45
CA GLY A 103 -8.34 -27.96 10.89
C GLY A 103 -9.83 -28.28 10.80
N THR A 104 -10.59 -27.52 10.02
CA THR A 104 -12.04 -27.67 9.85
C THR A 104 -12.42 -27.44 8.38
N GLN A 105 -13.49 -28.10 7.92
CA GLN A 105 -13.95 -27.89 6.54
C GLN A 105 -14.52 -26.49 6.35
N VAL A 106 -13.96 -25.76 5.39
CA VAL A 106 -14.40 -24.42 4.97
C VAL A 106 -15.02 -24.53 3.58
N SER A 107 -16.23 -24.04 3.41
CA SER A 107 -16.88 -23.98 2.09
C SER A 107 -16.25 -22.93 1.20
N ALA A 108 -16.45 -23.02 -0.12
CA ALA A 108 -15.92 -22.05 -1.08
C ALA A 108 -16.45 -20.62 -0.83
N ASP A 109 -17.71 -20.50 -0.40
CA ASP A 109 -18.32 -19.19 -0.09
C ASP A 109 -17.73 -18.58 1.18
N GLU A 110 -17.55 -19.37 2.22
CA GLU A 110 -16.88 -18.93 3.46
C GLU A 110 -15.42 -18.55 3.18
N ALA A 111 -14.70 -19.35 2.40
CA ALA A 111 -13.33 -19.05 2.01
C ALA A 111 -13.21 -17.71 1.28
N TRP A 112 -14.18 -17.41 0.42
CA TRP A 112 -14.21 -16.12 -0.28
C TRP A 112 -14.44 -14.94 0.67
N ILE A 113 -15.33 -15.09 1.66
CA ILE A 113 -15.56 -14.07 2.68
C ILE A 113 -14.31 -13.83 3.53
N TYR A 114 -13.65 -14.90 4.00
CA TYR A 114 -12.39 -14.79 4.75
C TYR A 114 -11.28 -14.16 3.92
N PHE A 115 -11.18 -14.51 2.65
CA PHE A 115 -10.21 -13.89 1.74
C PHE A 115 -10.45 -12.39 1.58
N LEU A 116 -11.69 -11.96 1.32
CA LEU A 116 -12.01 -10.54 1.18
C LEU A 116 -11.74 -9.77 2.47
N PHE A 117 -12.06 -10.35 3.62
CA PHE A 117 -11.78 -9.72 4.92
C PHE A 117 -10.27 -9.56 5.15
N SER A 118 -9.49 -10.61 4.89
CA SER A 118 -8.04 -10.56 5.02
C SER A 118 -7.40 -9.59 4.04
N LEU A 119 -7.95 -9.45 2.84
CA LEU A 119 -7.50 -8.52 1.82
C LEU A 119 -7.68 -7.06 2.27
N VAL A 120 -8.84 -6.71 2.83
CA VAL A 120 -9.09 -5.36 3.37
C VAL A 120 -8.14 -5.08 4.52
N LEU A 121 -7.99 -6.02 5.44
CA LEU A 121 -7.10 -5.87 6.60
C LEU A 121 -5.63 -5.69 6.17
N SER A 122 -5.16 -6.50 5.21
CA SER A 122 -3.81 -6.39 4.66
C SER A 122 -3.58 -5.03 3.98
N ALA A 123 -4.52 -4.58 3.15
CA ALA A 123 -4.43 -3.28 2.49
C ALA A 123 -4.37 -2.11 3.48
N MET A 124 -5.16 -2.17 4.55
CA MET A 124 -5.09 -1.17 5.62
C MET A 124 -3.74 -1.19 6.33
N PHE A 125 -3.18 -2.37 6.60
CA PHE A 125 -1.89 -2.52 7.25
C PHE A 125 -0.75 -1.98 6.37
N GLU A 126 -0.75 -2.30 5.09
CA GLU A 126 0.20 -1.77 4.10
C GLU A 126 0.14 -0.24 4.02
N ALA A 127 -1.07 0.34 4.01
CA ALA A 127 -1.24 1.79 4.01
C ALA A 127 -0.67 2.45 5.27
N VAL A 128 -0.93 1.88 6.46
CA VAL A 128 -0.40 2.38 7.73
C VAL A 128 1.13 2.34 7.73
N ILE A 129 1.73 1.25 7.26
CA ILE A 129 3.19 1.12 7.15
C ILE A 129 3.75 2.15 6.18
N LEU A 130 3.17 2.26 4.98
CA LEU A 130 3.62 3.21 3.96
C LEU A 130 3.58 4.65 4.49
N ILE A 131 2.49 5.07 5.11
CA ILE A 131 2.32 6.43 5.65
C ILE A 131 3.29 6.67 6.82
N SER A 132 3.42 5.71 7.73
CA SER A 132 4.27 5.83 8.92
C SER A 132 5.75 5.93 8.53
N VAL A 133 6.21 5.06 7.64
CA VAL A 133 7.59 5.06 7.15
C VAL A 133 7.87 6.32 6.33
N SER A 134 6.92 6.77 5.50
CA SER A 134 7.04 8.01 4.73
C SER A 134 7.14 9.23 5.65
N SER A 135 6.35 9.27 6.71
CA SER A 135 6.42 10.35 7.72
C SER A 135 7.78 10.37 8.43
N ALA A 136 8.26 9.22 8.88
CA ALA A 136 9.55 9.09 9.56
C ALA A 136 10.72 9.47 8.64
N ALA A 137 10.72 8.99 7.40
CA ALA A 137 11.76 9.30 6.42
C ALA A 137 11.78 10.78 6.05
N GLY A 138 10.60 11.40 5.91
CA GLY A 138 10.48 12.84 5.67
C GLY A 138 10.99 13.67 6.84
N ALA A 139 10.67 13.29 8.06
CA ALA A 139 11.14 13.96 9.27
C ALA A 139 12.67 13.85 9.43
N TRP A 140 13.25 12.72 9.05
CA TRP A 140 14.71 12.53 9.09
C TRP A 140 15.40 13.42 8.08
N THR A 141 14.95 13.43 6.83
CA THR A 141 15.54 14.23 5.75
C THR A 141 15.52 15.73 6.03
N ASN A 142 14.51 16.23 6.76
CA ASN A 142 14.40 17.65 7.12
C ASN A 142 15.36 18.07 8.25
N LYS A 143 16.08 17.13 8.89
CA LYS A 143 17.08 17.44 9.93
C LYS A 143 18.51 17.57 9.37
N GLU A 144 18.74 17.10 8.16
CA GLU A 144 20.00 17.25 7.41
C GLU A 144 20.01 18.56 6.61
#